data_3f3bf7e3dea055855ee6e1f0127c95be
#
_entry.id   3f3bf7e3dea055855ee6e1f0127c95be
#
_cell.length_a   1.000
_cell.length_b   1.000
_cell.length_c   1.000
_cell.angle_alpha   90.00
_cell.angle_beta   90.00
_cell.angle_gamma   90.00
#
_symmetry.space_group_name_H-M   'P 1'
#
loop_
_entity.id
_entity.type
_entity.pdbx_description
1 polymer ?
#
loop_
_entity_poly.entity_id
_entity_poly.type
_entity_poly.pdbx_seq_one_letter_code
_entity_poly.pdbx_strand_id
1 'polypeptide(L)'
;MPTTRNNAPRPRTTPATGNVFADLGFPAIQAASLQLRAQLMAELIRVVRSRKLTQVSAAKLFDVSQPRVSDLMRAKVDKFSSDALVEMLARAGVAVQVTVRRGRRVA
;
A
#
# COMPACT_ATOMS: atom_id res chain seq x y z
N MET A 1 -15.99 10.23 16.95
CA MET A 1 -15.88 9.87 16.80
C MET A 1 -15.57 9.71 16.61
N PRO A 2 -15.65 9.76 16.41
CA PRO A 2 -15.28 9.41 15.97
C PRO A 2 -14.90 9.10 15.50
N THR A 3 -14.88 9.16 15.25
CA THR A 3 -14.56 8.64 14.77
C THR A 3 -14.37 8.23 14.25
N THR A 4 -14.42 8.40 14.06
CA THR A 4 -14.22 7.80 13.56
C THR A 4 -14.15 7.45 13.09
N ARG A 5 -14.13 7.66 12.93
CA ARG A 5 -14.04 7.08 12.52
C ARG A 5 -13.92 6.56 12.04
N ASN A 6 -13.92 6.60 11.92
CA ASN A 6 -13.84 5.78 11.52
C ASN A 6 -13.97 5.31 11.09
N ASN A 7 -14.02 5.55 10.83
CA ASN A 7 -14.13 4.73 10.52
C ASN A 7 -14.17 4.40 9.73
N ALA A 8 -14.06 4.58 9.36
CA ALA A 8 -14.02 4.17 8.70
C ALA A 8 -13.96 3.46 8.12
N PRO A 9 -14.02 3.13 7.67
CA PRO A 9 -14.05 2.17 7.23
C PRO A 9 -13.23 1.57 6.83
N ARG A 10 -12.97 1.14 6.85
CA ARG A 10 -12.15 0.56 6.54
C ARG A 10 -12.18 0.02 5.53
N PRO A 11 -11.82 -0.09 5.00
CA PRO A 11 -11.93 -0.61 3.92
C PRO A 11 -11.79 -1.90 3.79
N ARG A 12 -11.83 -2.12 3.68
CA ARG A 12 -11.61 -3.13 3.55
C ARG A 12 -11.01 -3.78 3.06
N THR A 13 -10.76 -4.02 3.01
CA THR A 13 -10.08 -4.53 2.65
C THR A 13 -9.93 -5.64 2.67
N THR A 14 -9.67 -6.04 2.72
CA THR A 14 -9.41 -7.00 2.57
C THR A 14 -9.85 -7.86 2.92
N PRO A 15 -10.04 -8.06 2.67
CA PRO A 15 -10.61 -9.04 2.87
C PRO A 15 -10.16 -9.83 3.75
N ALA A 16 -10.73 -9.76 4.52
CA ALA A 16 -10.52 -10.58 5.43
C ALA A 16 -10.33 -11.84 4.86
N THR A 17 -10.71 -11.92 3.76
CA THR A 17 -10.63 -13.12 3.19
C THR A 17 -9.31 -13.61 3.13
N GLY A 18 -8.42 -12.89 3.39
CA GLY A 18 -7.17 -13.45 3.33
C GLY A 18 -6.34 -12.90 2.26
N ASN A 19 -5.27 -13.54 1.99
CA ASN A 19 -4.21 -13.02 1.18
C ASN A 19 -4.32 -13.58 -0.24
N VAL A 20 -4.65 -12.74 -1.18
CA VAL A 20 -4.83 -13.17 -2.56
C VAL A 20 -3.52 -13.71 -3.15
N PHE A 21 -2.38 -13.23 -2.67
CA PHE A 21 -1.11 -13.74 -3.17
C PHE A 21 -0.88 -15.18 -2.75
N ALA A 22 -1.35 -15.55 -1.58
CA ALA A 22 -1.28 -16.94 -1.15
C ALA A 22 -2.18 -17.81 -2.03
N ASP A 23 -3.34 -17.29 -2.39
CA ASP A 23 -4.26 -18.00 -3.27
C ASP A 23 -3.66 -18.20 -4.65
N LEU A 24 -2.75 -17.34 -5.07
CA LEU A 24 -2.07 -17.47 -6.34
C LEU A 24 -0.85 -18.36 -6.28
N GLY A 25 -0.60 -18.97 -5.12
CA GLY A 25 0.48 -19.93 -5.02
C GLY A 25 1.79 -19.43 -4.46
N PHE A 26 1.84 -18.18 -3.99
CA PHE A 26 3.06 -17.67 -3.38
C PHE A 26 3.26 -18.29 -2.01
N PRO A 27 4.51 -18.56 -1.61
CA PRO A 27 4.77 -19.02 -0.25
C PRO A 27 4.23 -18.03 0.78
N ALA A 28 3.83 -18.53 1.93
CA ALA A 28 3.15 -17.73 2.93
C ALA A 28 3.89 -16.45 3.31
N ILE A 29 5.21 -16.57 3.53
CA ILE A 29 5.99 -15.40 3.93
C ILE A 29 6.05 -14.38 2.81
N GLN A 30 6.26 -14.85 1.59
CA GLN A 30 6.30 -13.96 0.44
C GLN A 30 4.95 -13.32 0.19
N ALA A 31 3.89 -14.08 0.35
CA ALA A 31 2.54 -13.57 0.16
C ALA A 31 2.22 -12.46 1.16
N ALA A 32 2.65 -12.61 2.41
CA ALA A 32 2.43 -11.59 3.42
C ALA A 32 3.14 -10.28 3.05
N SER A 33 4.38 -10.38 2.57
CA SER A 33 5.14 -9.22 2.16
C SER A 33 4.50 -8.52 0.96
N LEU A 34 4.07 -9.30 -0.01
CA LEU A 34 3.42 -8.73 -1.19
C LEU A 34 2.10 -8.06 -0.83
N GLN A 35 1.36 -8.67 0.10
CA GLN A 35 0.09 -8.11 0.53
C GLN A 35 0.31 -6.74 1.20
N LEU A 36 1.32 -6.64 2.06
CA LEU A 36 1.62 -5.36 2.69
C LEU A 36 1.97 -4.31 1.65
N ARG A 37 2.83 -4.66 0.70
CA ARG A 37 3.22 -3.71 -0.34
C ARG A 37 2.04 -3.30 -1.19
N ALA A 38 1.16 -4.25 -1.49
CA ALA A 38 -0.03 -3.93 -2.28
C ALA A 38 -0.94 -2.95 -1.56
N GLN A 39 -1.07 -3.09 -0.24
CA GLN A 39 -1.88 -2.16 0.54
C GLN A 39 -1.28 -0.76 0.55
N LEU A 40 0.04 -0.68 0.71
CA LEU A 40 0.71 0.61 0.69
C LEU A 40 0.62 1.28 -0.69
N MET A 41 0.74 0.50 -1.75
CA MET A 41 0.59 1.01 -3.10
C MET A 41 -0.82 1.53 -3.34
N ALA A 42 -1.82 0.82 -2.84
CA ALA A 42 -3.21 1.27 -3.00
C ALA A 42 -3.41 2.63 -2.37
N GLU A 43 -2.79 2.88 -1.22
CA GLU A 43 -2.90 4.19 -0.57
C GLU A 43 -2.21 5.27 -1.39
N LEU A 44 -1.06 4.95 -1.95
CA LEU A 44 -0.37 5.93 -2.81
C LEU A 44 -1.18 6.25 -4.05
N ILE A 45 -1.76 5.24 -4.67
CA ILE A 45 -2.60 5.45 -5.85
C ILE A 45 -3.80 6.31 -5.48
N ARG A 46 -4.36 6.09 -4.29
CA ARG A 46 -5.46 6.91 -3.81
C ARG A 46 -5.04 8.37 -3.66
N VAL A 47 -3.84 8.62 -3.14
CA VAL A 47 -3.32 9.98 -3.01
C VAL A 47 -3.24 10.65 -4.39
N VAL A 48 -2.66 9.93 -5.35
CA VAL A 48 -2.51 10.48 -6.70
C VAL A 48 -3.87 10.83 -7.28
N ARG A 49 -4.83 9.94 -7.15
CA ARG A 49 -6.15 10.14 -7.74
C ARG A 49 -6.95 11.21 -7.02
N SER A 50 -6.95 11.18 -5.68
CA SER A 50 -7.75 12.12 -4.92
C SER A 50 -7.22 13.55 -5.04
N ARG A 51 -5.92 13.71 -5.20
CA ARG A 51 -5.32 15.03 -5.37
C ARG A 51 -5.17 15.41 -6.84
N LYS A 52 -5.61 14.53 -7.73
CA LYS A 52 -5.57 14.76 -9.18
C LYS A 52 -4.18 15.12 -9.65
N LEU A 53 -3.20 14.37 -9.18
CA LEU A 53 -1.81 14.61 -9.54
C LEU A 53 -1.53 14.05 -10.93
N THR A 54 -0.75 14.78 -11.69
CA THR A 54 -0.18 14.24 -12.92
C THR A 54 1.00 13.37 -12.56
N GLN A 55 1.49 12.58 -13.52
CA GLN A 55 2.68 11.79 -13.25
C GLN A 55 3.88 12.66 -12.93
N VAL A 56 3.96 13.84 -13.57
CA VAL A 56 5.05 14.77 -13.29
C VAL A 56 4.95 15.30 -11.87
N SER A 57 3.77 15.76 -11.47
CA SER A 57 3.62 16.32 -10.13
C SER A 57 3.75 15.25 -9.06
N ALA A 58 3.27 14.05 -9.34
CA ALA A 58 3.43 12.94 -8.40
C ALA A 58 4.89 12.57 -8.24
N ALA A 59 5.65 12.57 -9.32
CA ALA A 59 7.08 12.28 -9.27
C ALA A 59 7.80 13.28 -8.37
N LYS A 60 7.44 14.53 -8.46
CA LYS A 60 8.02 15.56 -7.61
C LYS A 60 7.63 15.38 -6.16
N LEU A 61 6.37 15.12 -5.92
CA LEU A 61 5.87 14.96 -4.55
C LEU A 61 6.55 13.78 -3.86
N PHE A 62 6.65 12.67 -4.55
CA PHE A 62 7.22 11.45 -3.96
C PHE A 62 8.74 11.39 -4.06
N ASP A 63 9.34 12.33 -4.79
CA ASP A 63 10.79 12.35 -5.04
C ASP A 63 11.25 11.08 -5.72
N VAL A 64 10.56 10.72 -6.78
CA VAL A 64 10.91 9.56 -7.60
C VAL A 64 10.81 9.96 -9.07
N SER A 65 11.31 9.11 -9.93
CA SER A 65 11.25 9.36 -11.36
C SER A 65 9.84 9.13 -11.89
N GLN A 66 9.56 9.72 -13.04
CA GLN A 66 8.27 9.55 -13.68
C GLN A 66 7.99 8.09 -14.04
N PRO A 67 8.97 7.32 -14.58
CA PRO A 67 8.73 5.90 -14.79
C PRO A 67 8.35 5.15 -13.52
N ARG A 68 8.87 5.56 -12.37
CA ARG A 68 8.50 4.93 -11.11
C ARG A 68 7.03 5.21 -10.78
N VAL A 69 6.56 6.45 -11.06
CA VAL A 69 5.15 6.75 -10.87
C VAL A 69 4.30 5.89 -11.80
N SER A 70 4.76 5.70 -13.03
CA SER A 70 4.03 4.84 -13.96
C SER A 70 3.93 3.41 -13.44
N ASP A 71 5.04 2.88 -12.91
CA ASP A 71 5.02 1.53 -12.31
C ASP A 71 4.08 1.46 -11.12
N LEU A 72 4.06 2.52 -10.31
CA LEU A 72 3.15 2.60 -9.18
C LEU A 72 1.70 2.54 -9.64
N MET A 73 1.35 3.34 -10.63
CA MET A 73 -0.04 3.40 -11.10
C MET A 73 -0.48 2.11 -11.78
N ARG A 74 0.47 1.30 -12.22
CA ARG A 74 0.17 -0.01 -12.77
C ARG A 74 0.22 -1.10 -11.71
N ALA A 75 0.38 -0.70 -10.46
CA ALA A 75 0.39 -1.61 -9.33
C ALA A 75 1.44 -2.72 -9.46
N LYS A 76 2.61 -2.35 -9.95
CA LYS A 76 3.71 -3.32 -10.08
C LYS A 76 4.37 -3.50 -8.72
N VAL A 77 3.72 -4.27 -7.88
CA VAL A 77 4.09 -4.41 -6.48
C VAL A 77 5.50 -4.99 -6.29
N ASP A 78 5.97 -5.78 -7.24
CA ASP A 78 7.29 -6.39 -7.13
C ASP A 78 8.43 -5.40 -7.39
N LYS A 79 8.11 -4.21 -7.87
CA LYS A 79 9.13 -3.22 -8.17
C LYS A 79 9.37 -2.23 -7.04
N PHE A 80 8.64 -2.37 -5.95
CA PHE A 80 8.76 -1.44 -4.82
C PHE A 80 8.98 -2.21 -3.54
N SER A 81 9.92 -1.72 -2.73
CA SER A 81 10.05 -2.25 -1.37
C SER A 81 9.03 -1.58 -0.47
N SER A 82 8.69 -2.23 0.63
CA SER A 82 7.80 -1.60 1.59
C SER A 82 8.39 -0.30 2.13
N ASP A 83 9.70 -0.27 2.34
CA ASP A 83 10.36 0.95 2.82
C ASP A 83 10.19 2.11 1.84
N ALA A 84 10.36 1.84 0.56
CA ALA A 84 10.19 2.89 -0.44
C ALA A 84 8.76 3.42 -0.45
N LEU A 85 7.79 2.51 -0.31
CA LEU A 85 6.39 2.91 -0.32
C LEU A 85 6.04 3.75 0.91
N VAL A 86 6.57 3.37 2.08
CA VAL A 86 6.35 4.14 3.30
C VAL A 86 6.96 5.53 3.15
N GLU A 87 8.15 5.62 2.58
CA GLU A 87 8.80 6.90 2.35
C GLU A 87 7.99 7.80 1.43
N MET A 88 7.47 7.22 0.36
CA MET A 88 6.66 8.00 -0.58
C MET A 88 5.39 8.52 0.10
N LEU A 89 4.76 7.68 0.93
CA LEU A 89 3.58 8.11 1.68
C LEU A 89 3.92 9.23 2.66
N ALA A 90 5.05 9.13 3.34
CA ALA A 90 5.47 10.17 4.26
C ALA A 90 5.68 11.50 3.54
N ARG A 91 6.26 11.45 2.35
CA ARG A 91 6.46 12.67 1.56
C ARG A 91 5.13 13.30 1.16
N ALA A 92 4.10 12.50 1.03
CA ALA A 92 2.76 13.00 0.72
C ALA A 92 2.01 13.46 1.97
N GLY A 93 2.65 13.39 3.13
CA GLY A 93 2.01 13.79 4.37
C GLY A 93 1.09 12.75 4.95
N VAL A 94 1.20 11.50 4.49
CA VAL A 94 0.35 10.42 4.97
C VAL A 94 1.12 9.63 6.01
N ALA A 95 0.58 9.56 7.23
CA ALA A 95 1.19 8.80 8.29
C ALA A 95 0.89 7.32 8.12
N VAL A 96 1.92 6.50 8.26
CA VAL A 96 1.76 5.05 8.19
C VAL A 96 1.90 4.51 9.60
N GLN A 97 0.91 3.77 10.01
CA GLN A 97 0.92 3.15 11.33
C GLN A 97 0.85 1.66 11.12
N VAL A 98 1.74 0.93 11.76
CA VAL A 98 1.80 -0.52 11.61
C VAL A 98 1.35 -1.16 12.89
N THR A 99 0.39 -2.05 12.79
CA THR A 99 -0.06 -2.83 13.92
C THR A 99 0.37 -4.26 13.70
N VAL A 100 1.11 -4.77 14.65
CA VAL A 100 1.57 -6.15 14.59
C VAL A 100 0.82 -6.94 15.64
N ARG A 101 0.19 -8.03 15.23
CA ARG A 101 -0.44 -8.88 16.20
C ARG A 101 -0.03 -10.30 15.99
N ARG A 102 -0.14 -11.05 17.04
CA ARG A 102 0.21 -12.44 17.01
C ARG A 102 -0.73 -13.15 16.09
N GLY A 103 -0.18 -13.78 15.07
CA GLY A 103 -1.00 -14.50 14.14
C GLY A 103 -1.31 -15.88 14.66
N ARG A 104 -2.13 -16.58 13.89
CA ARG A 104 -2.44 -17.92 14.20
C ARG A 104 -1.19 -18.74 14.00
N ARG A 105 -0.99 -19.70 14.87
CA ARG A 105 0.12 -20.52 14.73
C ARG A 105 0.10 -21.21 13.45
N VAL A 106 1.18 -21.25 12.81
CA VAL A 106 1.28 -21.94 11.59
C VAL A 106 2.28 -22.98 11.82
N ALA A 107 2.02 -23.98 12.24
CA ALA A 107 3.01 -24.91 12.68
C ALA A 107 3.93 -25.38 11.62
#